data_fa9b6c76c2302b0699b9de1cca251799
#
_entry.id   fa9b6c76c2302b0699b9de1cca251799
#
_cell.length_a   1.000
_cell.length_b   1.000
_cell.length_c   1.000
_cell.angle_alpha   90.00
_cell.angle_beta   90.00
_cell.angle_gamma   90.00
#
_symmetry.space_group_name_H-M   'P 1'
#
loop_
_entity.id
_entity.type
_entity.pdbx_description
1 polymer ?
#
loop_
_entity_poly.entity_id
_entity_poly.type
_entity_poly.pdbx_seq_one_letter_code
_entity_poly.pdbx_strand_id
1 'polypeptide(L)'
;MKEGRKLPVGAVKSLEKEKWLGQPFPEFKVNDTQERVWTRADIIGRPMVLNFWYTGCGPCRREMPDLNRWMERFPNVTYLATTFDSAAQIQRIVEETPFRFIQIADELFFFNLFKVTGMPVTVLVDKKGMIRYIEEGTGAAKLRYMGDLLARLAAERRKRSALDITSKTERLCS
;
A
#
# COMPACT_ATOMS: atom_id res chain seq x y z
N MET A 1 11.59 -26.26 41.09
CA MET A 1 12.05 -25.80 39.77
C MET A 1 10.83 -25.76 38.88
N LYS A 2 10.37 -24.58 38.52
CA LYS A 2 9.27 -24.46 37.54
C LYS A 2 9.90 -24.43 36.16
N GLU A 3 9.69 -25.47 35.37
CA GLU A 3 10.06 -25.47 33.97
C GLU A 3 9.37 -24.30 33.26
N GLY A 4 10.19 -23.41 32.70
CA GLY A 4 9.71 -22.32 31.85
C GLY A 4 8.96 -22.90 30.66
N ARG A 5 7.66 -22.68 30.61
CA ARG A 5 6.83 -22.93 29.43
C ARG A 5 7.45 -22.22 28.25
N LYS A 6 8.20 -22.91 27.41
CA LYS A 6 8.56 -22.41 26.08
C LYS A 6 7.24 -22.24 25.35
N LEU A 7 6.86 -20.99 25.10
CA LEU A 7 5.82 -20.68 24.13
C LEU A 7 6.20 -21.36 22.80
N PRO A 8 5.25 -22.03 22.13
CA PRO A 8 5.56 -22.65 20.86
C PRO A 8 6.06 -21.58 19.90
N VAL A 9 7.29 -21.71 19.45
CA VAL A 9 7.87 -20.94 18.34
C VAL A 9 7.19 -21.46 17.07
N GLY A 10 5.99 -20.98 16.81
CA GLY A 10 5.23 -21.40 15.65
C GLY A 10 3.86 -20.76 15.68
N ALA A 11 3.74 -19.66 14.98
CA ALA A 11 2.52 -18.95 14.63
C ALA A 11 2.22 -17.67 15.43
N VAL A 12 3.14 -16.72 15.49
CA VAL A 12 2.69 -15.35 15.32
C VAL A 12 2.53 -15.16 13.82
N LYS A 13 1.36 -15.48 13.29
CA LYS A 13 0.94 -14.96 11.98
C LYS A 13 0.80 -13.48 12.15
N SER A 14 1.89 -12.76 11.91
CA SER A 14 1.97 -11.32 12.09
C SER A 14 1.03 -10.59 11.12
N LEU A 15 0.87 -11.08 9.90
CA LEU A 15 0.05 -10.49 8.87
C LEU A 15 -1.12 -11.43 8.53
N GLU A 16 -2.35 -11.00 8.81
CA GLU A 16 -3.56 -11.77 8.51
C GLU A 16 -3.93 -11.66 7.02
N LYS A 17 -3.02 -12.11 6.15
CA LYS A 17 -3.14 -12.00 4.69
C LYS A 17 -4.47 -12.51 4.15
N GLU A 18 -4.90 -13.69 4.57
CA GLU A 18 -6.12 -14.34 4.09
C GLU A 18 -7.37 -13.58 4.50
N LYS A 19 -7.31 -12.82 5.60
CA LYS A 19 -8.42 -11.98 6.06
C LYS A 19 -8.63 -10.78 5.15
N TRP A 20 -7.55 -10.21 4.61
CA TRP A 20 -7.59 -8.94 3.90
C TRP A 20 -7.63 -9.08 2.39
N LEU A 21 -7.02 -10.12 1.82
CA LEU A 21 -6.96 -10.30 0.38
C LEU A 21 -8.36 -10.42 -0.22
N GLY A 22 -8.66 -9.59 -1.22
CA GLY A 22 -9.97 -9.54 -1.87
C GLY A 22 -11.04 -8.76 -1.11
N GLN A 23 -10.70 -8.15 0.03
CA GLN A 23 -11.60 -7.34 0.83
C GLN A 23 -11.48 -5.84 0.48
N PRO A 24 -12.51 -5.04 0.74
CA PRO A 24 -12.39 -3.58 0.67
C PRO A 24 -11.31 -3.09 1.65
N PHE A 25 -10.52 -2.11 1.21
CA PHE A 25 -9.62 -1.40 2.12
C PHE A 25 -10.47 -0.72 3.21
N PRO A 26 -10.11 -0.89 4.49
CA PRO A 26 -10.93 -0.38 5.58
C PRO A 26 -11.00 1.15 5.61
N GLU A 27 -11.99 1.70 6.33
CA GLU A 27 -12.06 3.13 6.61
C GLU A 27 -10.85 3.57 7.43
N PHE A 28 -10.30 4.71 7.08
CA PHE A 28 -9.19 5.32 7.81
C PHE A 28 -9.20 6.85 7.70
N LYS A 29 -8.47 7.47 8.61
CA LYS A 29 -8.15 8.90 8.56
C LYS A 29 -6.75 9.08 9.13
N VAL A 30 -5.83 9.52 8.31
CA VAL A 30 -4.42 9.78 8.67
C VAL A 30 -3.95 11.07 8.03
N ASN A 31 -2.89 11.65 8.60
CA ASN A 31 -2.24 12.83 8.02
C ASN A 31 -0.89 12.43 7.42
N ASP A 32 -0.55 13.02 6.28
CA ASP A 32 0.80 12.93 5.75
C ASP A 32 1.74 13.97 6.39
N THR A 33 3.04 13.94 6.04
CA THR A 33 4.04 14.87 6.56
C THR A 33 3.85 16.32 6.11
N GLN A 34 2.94 16.60 5.20
CA GLN A 34 2.52 17.92 4.76
C GLN A 34 1.15 18.33 5.33
N GLU A 35 0.69 17.63 6.37
CA GLU A 35 -0.57 17.86 7.07
C GLU A 35 -1.83 17.64 6.21
N ARG A 36 -1.69 17.03 5.03
CA ARG A 36 -2.86 16.63 4.24
C ARG A 36 -3.53 15.42 4.89
N VAL A 37 -4.84 15.52 5.07
CA VAL A 37 -5.68 14.41 5.55
C VAL A 37 -5.96 13.44 4.41
N TRP A 38 -5.74 12.15 4.66
CA TRP A 38 -6.08 11.04 3.78
C TRP A 38 -7.17 10.18 4.40
N THR A 39 -8.16 9.84 3.60
CA THR A 39 -9.27 8.95 3.97
C THR A 39 -9.46 7.88 2.91
N ARG A 40 -10.31 6.91 3.18
CA ARG A 40 -10.66 5.88 2.20
C ARG A 40 -11.22 6.49 0.90
N ALA A 41 -11.98 7.56 0.98
CA ALA A 41 -12.53 8.23 -0.22
C ALA A 41 -11.43 8.72 -1.17
N ASP A 42 -10.27 9.12 -0.67
CA ASP A 42 -9.15 9.64 -1.45
C ASP A 42 -8.44 8.55 -2.27
N ILE A 43 -8.58 7.29 -1.88
CA ILE A 43 -7.93 6.15 -2.56
C ILE A 43 -8.84 5.42 -3.55
N ILE A 44 -10.06 5.88 -3.73
CA ILE A 44 -10.99 5.34 -4.72
C ILE A 44 -10.83 6.06 -6.06
N GLY A 45 -10.89 5.33 -7.16
CA GLY A 45 -10.83 5.88 -8.52
C GLY A 45 -9.51 5.67 -9.24
N ARG A 46 -8.44 5.36 -8.50
CA ARG A 46 -7.13 4.96 -9.04
C ARG A 46 -6.51 3.90 -8.14
N PRO A 47 -5.63 3.05 -8.65
CA PRO A 47 -4.92 2.10 -7.80
C PRO A 47 -4.09 2.81 -6.73
N MET A 48 -3.83 2.12 -5.63
CA MET A 48 -2.98 2.61 -4.55
C MET A 48 -1.93 1.55 -4.18
N VAL A 49 -0.74 2.04 -3.86
CA VAL A 49 0.32 1.29 -3.18
C VAL A 49 0.47 1.85 -1.78
N LEU A 50 0.37 1.00 -0.77
CA LEU A 50 0.71 1.33 0.61
C LEU A 50 1.91 0.49 1.03
N ASN A 51 3.01 1.14 1.35
CA ASN A 51 4.25 0.51 1.80
C ASN A 51 4.48 0.80 3.29
N PHE A 52 4.77 -0.24 4.04
CA PHE A 52 5.11 -0.17 5.46
C PHE A 52 6.62 -0.25 5.60
N TRP A 53 7.23 0.68 6.30
CA TRP A 53 8.67 0.72 6.48
C TRP A 53 9.06 1.39 7.81
N TYR A 54 10.34 1.34 8.14
CA TYR A 54 10.93 2.13 9.21
C TYR A 54 12.38 2.50 8.88
N THR A 55 12.91 3.50 9.54
CA THR A 55 14.20 4.10 9.18
C THR A 55 15.39 3.16 9.36
N GLY A 56 15.32 2.24 10.32
CA GLY A 56 16.33 1.20 10.54
C GLY A 56 16.21 -0.05 9.66
N CYS A 57 15.26 -0.09 8.72
CA CYS A 57 14.95 -1.25 7.91
C CYS A 57 15.83 -1.32 6.66
N GLY A 58 16.86 -2.15 6.67
CA GLY A 58 17.73 -2.37 5.51
C GLY A 58 17.00 -2.87 4.25
N PRO A 59 16.17 -3.93 4.34
CA PRO A 59 15.39 -4.43 3.21
C PRO A 59 14.42 -3.38 2.64
N CYS A 60 13.80 -2.56 3.49
CA CYS A 60 12.94 -1.45 3.05
C CYS A 60 13.72 -0.45 2.21
N ARG A 61 14.90 -0.07 2.64
CA ARG A 61 15.75 0.88 1.92
C ARG A 61 16.24 0.32 0.58
N ARG A 62 16.53 -0.98 0.51
CA ARG A 62 16.97 -1.62 -0.73
C ARG A 62 15.92 -1.62 -1.82
N GLU A 63 14.64 -1.67 -1.48
CA GLU A 63 13.57 -1.68 -2.49
C GLU A 63 13.12 -0.27 -2.95
N MET A 64 13.50 0.79 -2.23
CA MET A 64 13.05 2.15 -2.55
C MET A 64 13.34 2.59 -4.00
N PRO A 65 14.49 2.29 -4.60
CA PRO A 65 14.72 2.63 -6.01
C PRO A 65 13.71 1.97 -6.96
N ASP A 66 13.34 0.72 -6.70
CA ASP A 66 12.33 0.02 -7.50
C ASP A 66 10.94 0.61 -7.32
N LEU A 67 10.56 0.93 -6.08
CA LEU A 67 9.30 1.59 -5.77
C LEU A 67 9.20 2.98 -6.42
N ASN A 68 10.28 3.75 -6.40
CA ASN A 68 10.34 5.06 -7.09
C ASN A 68 10.13 4.92 -8.60
N ARG A 69 10.68 3.85 -9.22
CA ARG A 69 10.47 3.59 -10.66
C ARG A 69 9.02 3.31 -11.01
N TRP A 70 8.23 2.74 -10.10
CA TRP A 70 6.79 2.57 -10.33
C TRP A 70 6.07 3.91 -10.48
N MET A 71 6.48 4.93 -9.72
CA MET A 71 5.90 6.27 -9.85
C MET A 71 6.09 6.87 -11.24
N GLU A 72 7.20 6.57 -11.90
CA GLU A 72 7.49 7.00 -13.28
C GLU A 72 6.70 6.18 -14.30
N ARG A 73 6.63 4.85 -14.09
CA ARG A 73 5.91 3.94 -15.00
C ARG A 73 4.39 4.05 -14.88
N PHE A 74 3.88 4.32 -13.69
CA PHE A 74 2.46 4.35 -13.36
C PHE A 74 2.09 5.64 -12.62
N PRO A 75 2.06 6.80 -13.32
CA PRO A 75 1.84 8.10 -12.67
C PRO A 75 0.42 8.29 -12.13
N ASN A 76 -0.55 7.49 -12.59
CA ASN A 76 -1.94 7.56 -12.14
C ASN A 76 -2.27 6.65 -10.95
N VAL A 77 -1.27 6.27 -10.19
CA VAL A 77 -1.38 5.48 -8.97
C VAL A 77 -1.11 6.37 -7.75
N THR A 78 -1.80 6.15 -6.65
CA THR A 78 -1.51 6.79 -5.37
C THR A 78 -0.46 6.00 -4.63
N TYR A 79 0.61 6.65 -4.18
CA TYR A 79 1.73 6.02 -3.50
C TYR A 79 1.88 6.57 -2.09
N LEU A 80 1.54 5.76 -1.09
CA LEU A 80 1.64 6.09 0.33
C LEU A 80 2.67 5.17 1.01
N ALA A 81 3.47 5.74 1.89
CA ALA A 81 4.36 5.01 2.77
C ALA A 81 4.06 5.36 4.22
N THR A 82 3.85 4.36 5.04
CA THR A 82 3.52 4.54 6.46
C THR A 82 4.64 4.02 7.34
N THR A 83 4.95 4.76 8.39
CA THR A 83 5.96 4.42 9.38
C THR A 83 5.59 4.98 10.76
N PHE A 84 6.05 4.32 11.81
CA PHE A 84 5.95 4.82 13.17
C PHE A 84 7.06 5.83 13.51
N ASP A 85 8.04 5.99 12.64
CA ASP A 85 9.12 6.97 12.83
C ASP A 85 8.63 8.40 12.58
N SER A 86 9.33 9.36 13.16
CA SER A 86 9.01 10.78 13.02
C SER A 86 9.37 11.34 11.64
N ALA A 87 8.75 12.45 11.27
CA ALA A 87 9.10 13.17 10.05
C ALA A 87 10.60 13.56 10.00
N ALA A 88 11.19 13.92 11.12
CA ALA A 88 12.62 14.23 11.21
C ALA A 88 13.51 13.00 10.93
N GLN A 89 13.12 11.83 11.44
CA GLN A 89 13.83 10.57 11.16
C GLN A 89 13.72 10.19 9.70
N ILE A 90 12.52 10.31 9.11
CA ILE A 90 12.28 10.08 7.68
C ILE A 90 13.21 10.97 6.85
N GLN A 91 13.25 12.27 7.16
CA GLN A 91 14.04 13.23 6.40
C GLN A 91 15.52 12.83 6.31
N ARG A 92 16.10 12.36 7.41
CA ARG A 92 17.50 11.89 7.42
C ARG A 92 17.72 10.72 6.46
N ILE A 93 16.79 9.79 6.42
CA ILE A 93 16.92 8.60 5.57
C ILE A 93 16.69 8.94 4.10
N VAL A 94 15.72 9.79 3.76
CA VAL A 94 15.43 10.14 2.36
C VAL A 94 16.50 11.04 1.73
N GLU A 95 17.32 11.71 2.54
CA GLU A 95 18.53 12.42 2.06
C GLU A 95 19.60 11.44 1.56
N GLU A 96 19.74 10.28 2.20
CA GLU A 96 20.69 9.23 1.82
C GLU A 96 20.11 8.28 0.75
N THR A 97 18.86 7.89 0.93
CA THR A 97 18.13 6.97 0.06
C THR A 97 16.79 7.59 -0.31
N PRO A 98 16.68 8.25 -1.46
CA PRO A 98 15.44 8.92 -1.86
C PRO A 98 14.25 7.96 -1.89
N PHE A 99 13.16 8.37 -1.24
CA PHE A 99 11.88 7.67 -1.27
C PHE A 99 10.76 8.67 -1.52
N ARG A 100 10.22 8.66 -2.74
CA ARG A 100 9.31 9.71 -3.24
C ARG A 100 7.84 9.45 -2.92
N PHE A 101 7.50 8.37 -2.24
CA PHE A 101 6.15 8.11 -1.77
C PHE A 101 5.72 9.20 -0.78
N ILE A 102 4.44 9.49 -0.74
CA ILE A 102 3.84 10.37 0.26
C ILE A 102 4.00 9.71 1.63
N GLN A 103 4.65 10.39 2.57
CA GLN A 103 5.01 9.84 3.87
C GLN A 103 3.93 10.12 4.92
N ILE A 104 3.52 9.07 5.61
CA ILE A 104 2.66 9.11 6.78
C ILE A 104 3.52 8.72 7.98
N ALA A 105 3.94 9.74 8.73
CA ALA A 105 4.86 9.64 9.86
C ALA A 105 4.13 9.49 11.19
N ASP A 106 4.83 9.02 12.22
CA ASP A 106 4.31 8.89 13.59
C ASP A 106 2.97 8.15 13.68
N GLU A 107 2.74 7.16 12.81
CA GLU A 107 1.42 6.55 12.65
C GLU A 107 1.47 5.04 12.87
N LEU A 108 0.68 4.56 13.82
CA LEU A 108 0.53 3.14 14.14
C LEU A 108 -0.79 2.54 13.64
N PHE A 109 -1.70 3.36 13.12
CA PHE A 109 -3.04 2.91 12.75
C PHE A 109 -3.01 1.71 11.79
N PHE A 110 -2.30 1.84 10.67
CA PHE A 110 -2.23 0.76 9.69
C PHE A 110 -1.46 -0.46 10.21
N PHE A 111 -0.39 -0.24 10.99
CA PHE A 111 0.36 -1.34 11.62
C PHE A 111 -0.52 -2.19 12.53
N ASN A 112 -1.34 -1.55 13.35
CA ASN A 112 -2.27 -2.22 14.24
C ASN A 112 -3.42 -2.90 13.48
N LEU A 113 -3.95 -2.23 12.45
CA LEU A 113 -5.05 -2.71 11.64
C LEU A 113 -4.70 -4.02 10.91
N PHE A 114 -3.55 -4.05 10.24
CA PHE A 114 -3.09 -5.19 9.44
C PHE A 114 -2.22 -6.17 10.23
N LYS A 115 -1.97 -5.92 11.52
CA LYS A 115 -1.08 -6.73 12.37
C LYS A 115 0.34 -6.84 11.80
N VAL A 116 0.85 -5.73 11.30
CA VAL A 116 2.21 -5.64 10.73
C VAL A 116 3.24 -5.64 11.86
N THR A 117 4.13 -6.62 11.84
CA THR A 117 5.23 -6.76 12.81
C THR A 117 6.60 -6.88 12.13
N GLY A 118 6.63 -7.29 10.87
CA GLY A 118 7.84 -7.33 10.03
C GLY A 118 7.70 -6.42 8.82
N MET A 119 8.79 -5.88 8.35
CA MET A 119 8.82 -4.93 7.25
C MET A 119 9.95 -5.26 6.24
N PRO A 120 9.79 -4.87 4.97
CA PRO A 120 8.66 -4.11 4.42
C PRO A 120 7.39 -4.96 4.29
N VAL A 121 6.24 -4.30 4.32
CA VAL A 121 4.96 -4.85 3.85
C VAL A 121 4.47 -3.96 2.73
N THR A 122 3.94 -4.57 1.67
CA THR A 122 3.32 -3.84 0.57
C THR A 122 1.89 -4.30 0.37
N VAL A 123 0.98 -3.34 0.27
CA VAL A 123 -0.44 -3.53 -0.05
C VAL A 123 -0.73 -2.88 -1.39
N LEU A 124 -1.33 -3.62 -2.32
CA LEU A 124 -1.82 -3.08 -3.59
C LEU A 124 -3.35 -3.10 -3.59
N VAL A 125 -3.94 -1.98 -3.92
CA VAL A 125 -5.39 -1.74 -3.92
C VAL A 125 -5.82 -1.30 -5.31
N ASP A 126 -6.91 -1.84 -5.82
CA ASP A 126 -7.42 -1.48 -7.14
C ASP A 126 -8.27 -0.18 -7.12
N LYS A 127 -8.73 0.25 -8.29
CA LYS A 127 -9.53 1.48 -8.46
C LYS A 127 -10.85 1.47 -7.68
N LYS A 128 -11.35 0.30 -7.33
CA LYS A 128 -12.58 0.13 -6.54
C LYS A 128 -12.32 0.14 -5.04
N GLY A 129 -11.05 0.22 -4.63
CA GLY A 129 -10.65 0.16 -3.24
C GLY A 129 -10.55 -1.26 -2.68
N MET A 130 -10.43 -2.28 -3.55
CA MET A 130 -10.28 -3.68 -3.14
C MET A 130 -8.82 -4.05 -3.00
N ILE A 131 -8.46 -4.73 -1.92
CA ILE A 131 -7.09 -5.22 -1.68
C ILE A 131 -6.81 -6.40 -2.62
N ARG A 132 -5.83 -6.23 -3.49
CA ARG A 132 -5.43 -7.22 -4.50
C ARG A 132 -4.11 -7.92 -4.17
N TYR A 133 -3.35 -7.37 -3.25
CA TYR A 133 -2.07 -7.92 -2.80
C TYR A 133 -1.76 -7.39 -1.40
N ILE A 134 -1.23 -8.26 -0.55
CA ILE A 134 -0.71 -7.90 0.77
C ILE A 134 0.33 -8.94 1.17
N GLU A 135 1.59 -8.54 1.26
CA GLU A 135 2.69 -9.42 1.65
C GLU A 135 3.82 -8.68 2.36
N GLU A 136 4.49 -9.44 3.23
CA GLU A 136 5.73 -9.06 3.90
C GLU A 136 6.94 -9.48 3.08
N GLY A 137 8.01 -8.70 3.19
CA GLY A 137 9.31 -8.97 2.60
C GLY A 137 9.52 -8.32 1.25
N THR A 138 10.78 -8.37 0.79
CA THR A 138 11.24 -7.82 -0.48
C THR A 138 12.00 -8.87 -1.28
N GLY A 139 12.45 -8.51 -2.45
CA GLY A 139 13.28 -9.32 -3.33
C GLY A 139 12.90 -9.13 -4.79
N ALA A 140 13.81 -9.45 -5.71
CA ALA A 140 13.63 -9.21 -7.13
C ALA A 140 12.37 -9.89 -7.69
N ALA A 141 12.07 -11.12 -7.29
CA ALA A 141 10.89 -11.84 -7.74
C ALA A 141 9.59 -11.20 -7.24
N LYS A 142 9.53 -10.78 -5.97
CA LYS A 142 8.37 -10.08 -5.39
C LYS A 142 8.15 -8.72 -6.05
N LEU A 143 9.20 -7.93 -6.22
CA LEU A 143 9.13 -6.61 -6.86
C LEU A 143 8.65 -6.73 -8.31
N ARG A 144 9.10 -7.73 -9.04
CA ARG A 144 8.63 -8.01 -10.40
C ARG A 144 7.15 -8.39 -10.42
N TYR A 145 6.74 -9.31 -9.55
CA TYR A 145 5.33 -9.71 -9.43
C TYR A 145 4.43 -8.53 -9.09
N MET A 146 4.81 -7.72 -8.09
CA MET A 146 4.05 -6.54 -7.70
C MET A 146 3.99 -5.50 -8.83
N GLY A 147 5.09 -5.26 -9.53
CA GLY A 147 5.14 -4.37 -10.69
C GLY A 147 4.21 -4.82 -11.83
N ASP A 148 4.19 -6.11 -12.13
CA ASP A 148 3.30 -6.69 -13.16
C ASP A 148 1.83 -6.61 -12.74
N LEU A 149 1.53 -6.86 -11.48
CA LEU A 149 0.18 -6.70 -10.94
C LEU A 149 -0.25 -5.22 -10.99
N LEU A 150 0.62 -4.31 -10.56
CA LEU A 150 0.33 -2.88 -10.60
C LEU A 150 0.07 -2.37 -12.03
N ALA A 151 0.82 -2.87 -13.01
CA ALA A 151 0.57 -2.60 -14.43
C ALA A 151 -0.84 -3.03 -14.85
N ARG A 152 -1.29 -4.21 -14.42
CA ARG A 152 -2.66 -4.69 -14.70
C ARG A 152 -3.71 -3.83 -14.00
N LEU A 153 -3.50 -3.49 -12.74
CA LEU A 153 -4.43 -2.64 -11.97
C LEU A 153 -4.54 -1.24 -12.58
N ALA A 154 -3.43 -0.66 -13.03
CA ALA A 154 -3.39 0.65 -13.68
C ALA A 154 -4.10 0.64 -15.04
N ALA A 155 -4.11 -0.49 -15.75
CA ALA A 155 -4.77 -0.66 -17.05
C ALA A 155 -6.26 -1.02 -16.92
N GLU A 156 -6.76 -1.42 -15.75
CA GLU A 156 -8.17 -1.76 -15.55
C GLU A 156 -9.06 -0.54 -15.86
N ARG A 157 -9.98 -0.71 -16.80
CA ARG A 157 -10.99 0.32 -17.12
C ARG A 157 -12.13 0.24 -16.12
N ARG A 158 -12.76 1.40 -15.79
CA ARG A 158 -14.10 1.39 -15.22
C ARG A 158 -15.00 0.60 -16.15
N LYS A 159 -15.68 -0.44 -15.65
CA LYS A 159 -16.82 -1.02 -16.40
C LYS A 159 -17.81 0.13 -16.59
N ARG A 160 -18.11 0.49 -17.84
CA ARG A 160 -19.21 1.42 -18.15
C ARG A 160 -20.46 0.86 -17.49
N SER A 161 -21.12 1.67 -16.66
CA SER A 161 -22.41 1.27 -16.11
C SER A 161 -23.39 1.11 -17.27
N ALA A 162 -24.34 0.20 -17.17
CA ALA A 162 -25.39 0.02 -18.19
C ALA A 162 -26.13 1.34 -18.49
N LEU A 163 -26.17 2.28 -17.56
CA LEU A 163 -26.72 3.63 -17.68
C LEU A 163 -25.96 4.53 -18.68
N ASP A 164 -24.64 4.35 -18.82
CA ASP A 164 -23.84 5.14 -19.77
C ASP A 164 -24.04 4.68 -21.23
N ILE A 165 -24.54 3.46 -21.43
CA ILE A 165 -24.80 2.91 -22.76
C ILE A 165 -26.14 3.44 -23.31
N THR A 166 -27.14 3.59 -22.46
CA THR A 166 -28.48 4.08 -22.84
C THR A 166 -28.48 5.56 -23.24
N SER A 167 -27.71 6.39 -22.57
CA SER A 167 -27.67 7.84 -22.89
C SER A 167 -26.99 8.18 -24.22
N LYS A 168 -26.23 7.25 -24.79
CA LYS A 168 -25.60 7.42 -26.11
C LYS A 168 -26.47 6.98 -27.26
N THR A 169 -27.38 6.05 -27.02
CA THR A 169 -28.31 5.53 -28.01
C THR A 169 -29.45 6.54 -28.27
N GLU A 170 -29.87 7.24 -27.22
CA GLU A 170 -30.95 8.26 -27.37
C GLU A 170 -30.51 9.54 -28.12
N ARG A 171 -29.19 9.84 -28.16
CA ARG A 171 -28.64 10.98 -28.90
C ARG A 171 -28.37 10.72 -30.37
N LEU A 172 -28.51 9.49 -30.83
CA LEU A 172 -28.37 9.10 -32.26
C LEU A 172 -29.70 8.90 -32.98
N CYS A 173 -30.82 9.01 -32.27
CA CYS A 173 -32.19 8.88 -32.82
C CYS A 173 -32.99 10.20 -32.82
N SER A 174 -32.34 11.36 -32.70
CA SER A 174 -33.00 12.67 -32.87
C SER A 174 -32.47 13.42 -34.04
#